data_8a4e88534ec039a9fb323157c93a545b
#
_entry.id   8a4e88534ec039a9fb323157c93a545b
#
_cell.length_a   1.000
_cell.length_b   1.000
_cell.length_c   1.000
_cell.angle_alpha   90.00
_cell.angle_beta   90.00
_cell.angle_gamma   90.00
#
_symmetry.space_group_name_H-M   'P 1'
#
loop_
_entity.id
_entity.type
_entity.pdbx_description
1 polymer ?
#
loop_
_entity_poly.entity_id
_entity_poly.type
_entity_poly.pdbx_seq_one_letter_code
_entity_poly.pdbx_strand_id
1 'polypeptide(L)'
;SRKIVITKKIMEVRKSQDGISGIKVLLHIKNKSSFAFTKLNITDYLPKLVAPSKEFGTIRPTTVQRSPSGAIRVIWDIPRLERGEERIISYNIRSRLSIIGRFTLPGATVEYRNKKGRLIRVHSNRLTLLIPEEKRE
;
A
#
# COMPACT_ATOMS: atom_id res chain seq x y z
N SER A 1 12.51 -19.72 -3.63
CA SER A 1 11.67 -18.75 -4.35
C SER A 1 10.48 -18.33 -3.51
N ARG A 2 10.14 -17.06 -3.57
CA ARG A 2 9.00 -16.52 -2.86
C ARG A 2 7.71 -16.99 -3.52
N LYS A 3 6.80 -17.55 -2.73
CA LYS A 3 5.54 -18.07 -3.23
C LYS A 3 4.49 -16.99 -3.42
N ILE A 4 4.49 -15.98 -2.56
CA ILE A 4 3.64 -14.81 -2.71
C ILE A 4 4.52 -13.60 -2.95
N VAL A 5 4.14 -12.80 -3.93
CA VAL A 5 4.84 -11.57 -4.31
C VAL A 5 3.86 -10.41 -4.19
N ILE A 6 4.33 -9.31 -3.65
CA ILE A 6 3.57 -8.07 -3.56
C ILE A 6 4.39 -6.93 -4.16
N THR A 7 3.76 -6.13 -5.01
CA THR A 7 4.35 -4.93 -5.60
C THR A 7 3.45 -3.73 -5.33
N LYS A 8 4.06 -2.55 -5.28
CA LYS A 8 3.37 -1.29 -5.02
C LYS A 8 3.65 -0.31 -6.14
N LYS A 9 2.61 0.33 -6.65
CA LYS A 9 2.71 1.29 -7.76
C LYS A 9 1.89 2.52 -7.47
N ILE A 10 2.27 3.63 -8.11
CA ILE A 10 1.47 4.84 -8.16
C ILE A 10 0.69 4.82 -9.47
N MET A 11 -0.63 4.92 -9.36
CA MET A 11 -1.52 4.95 -10.52
C MET A 11 -1.84 6.37 -10.97
N GLU A 12 -1.95 7.27 -10.01
CA GLU A 12 -2.37 8.63 -10.29
C GLU A 12 -1.81 9.56 -9.22
N VAL A 13 -1.42 10.75 -9.65
CA VAL A 13 -0.96 11.81 -8.77
C VAL A 13 -1.87 13.02 -9.00
N ARG A 14 -2.50 13.51 -7.93
CA ARG A 14 -3.30 14.73 -7.99
C ARG A 14 -2.44 15.91 -7.57
N LYS A 15 -2.28 16.84 -8.49
CA LYS A 15 -1.52 18.06 -8.26
C LYS A 15 -2.43 19.15 -7.71
N SER A 16 -1.93 19.85 -6.73
CA SER A 16 -2.49 21.12 -6.28
C SER A 16 -1.61 22.27 -6.74
N GLN A 17 -2.01 23.48 -6.43
CA GLN A 17 -1.28 24.68 -6.83
C GLN A 17 0.19 24.68 -6.38
N ASP A 18 0.48 24.12 -5.20
CA ASP A 18 1.80 24.19 -4.58
C ASP A 18 2.42 22.79 -4.34
N GLY A 19 2.02 21.78 -5.10
CA GLY A 19 2.59 20.44 -4.95
C GLY A 19 1.59 19.34 -5.19
N ILE A 20 1.75 18.22 -4.49
CA ILE A 20 0.87 17.06 -4.62
C ILE A 20 -0.04 16.97 -3.41
N SER A 21 -1.34 16.88 -3.65
CA SER A 21 -2.36 16.75 -2.60
C SER A 21 -2.92 15.34 -2.47
N GLY A 22 -2.79 14.50 -3.49
CA GLY A 22 -3.32 13.16 -3.46
C GLY A 22 -2.56 12.21 -4.36
N ILE A 23 -2.56 10.94 -3.98
CA ILE A 23 -1.89 9.86 -4.72
C ILE A 23 -2.81 8.66 -4.71
N LYS A 24 -3.02 8.04 -5.86
CA LYS A 24 -3.69 6.75 -5.95
C LYS A 24 -2.64 5.65 -5.99
N VAL A 25 -2.69 4.77 -5.02
CA VAL A 25 -1.74 3.67 -4.85
C VAL A 25 -2.41 2.36 -5.24
N LEU A 26 -1.64 1.50 -5.86
CA LEU A 26 -2.07 0.15 -6.24
C LEU A 26 -1.11 -0.87 -5.62
N LEU A 27 -1.68 -1.84 -4.89
CA LEU A 27 -0.98 -3.01 -4.40
C LEU A 27 -1.37 -4.20 -5.26
N HIS A 28 -0.40 -4.91 -5.79
CA HIS A 28 -0.61 -6.10 -6.60
C HIS A 28 -0.03 -7.29 -5.88
N ILE A 29 -0.87 -8.27 -5.56
CA ILE A 29 -0.49 -9.49 -4.85
C ILE A 29 -0.69 -10.67 -5.79
N LYS A 30 0.33 -11.54 -5.89
CA LYS A 30 0.26 -12.73 -6.73
C LYS A 30 0.70 -13.96 -5.94
N ASN A 31 -0.11 -15.00 -6.00
CA ASN A 31 0.25 -16.32 -5.49
C ASN A 31 0.90 -17.14 -6.61
N LYS A 32 2.22 -17.21 -6.59
CA LYS A 32 3.00 -17.97 -7.59
C LYS A 32 3.12 -19.44 -7.26
N SER A 33 2.56 -19.89 -6.15
CA SER A 33 2.69 -21.29 -5.75
C SER A 33 1.63 -22.15 -6.41
N SER A 34 1.78 -23.44 -6.24
CA SER A 34 0.79 -24.42 -6.70
C SER A 34 -0.29 -24.71 -5.65
N PHE A 35 -0.32 -23.91 -4.57
CA PHE A 35 -1.27 -24.09 -3.46
C PHE A 35 -2.05 -22.81 -3.22
N ALA A 36 -3.26 -22.95 -2.67
CA ALA A 36 -3.97 -21.81 -2.11
C ALA A 36 -3.43 -21.50 -0.72
N PHE A 37 -3.46 -20.23 -0.36
CA PHE A 37 -3.20 -19.79 1.01
C PHE A 37 -4.45 -19.13 1.59
N THR A 38 -4.61 -19.28 2.90
CA THR A 38 -5.74 -18.70 3.63
C THR A 38 -5.23 -17.74 4.68
N LYS A 39 -6.12 -16.83 5.09
CA LYS A 39 -5.84 -15.88 6.18
C LYS A 39 -4.59 -15.03 5.91
N LEU A 40 -4.56 -14.38 4.74
CA LEU A 40 -3.51 -13.43 4.44
C LEU A 40 -3.85 -12.07 5.04
N ASN A 41 -2.84 -11.41 5.58
CA ASN A 41 -2.95 -10.06 6.10
C ASN A 41 -2.06 -9.14 5.28
N ILE A 42 -2.64 -8.12 4.69
CA ILE A 42 -1.89 -7.12 3.91
C ILE A 42 -1.93 -5.81 4.66
N THR A 43 -0.76 -5.24 4.92
CA THR A 43 -0.63 -3.97 5.62
C THR A 43 0.14 -2.99 4.75
N ASP A 44 -0.43 -1.83 4.51
CA ASP A 44 0.29 -0.70 3.93
C ASP A 44 0.55 0.34 5.02
N TYR A 45 1.69 1.00 4.93
CA TYR A 45 2.15 1.93 5.94
C TYR A 45 2.18 3.33 5.36
N LEU A 46 1.56 4.26 6.05
CA LEU A 46 1.54 5.66 5.64
C LEU A 46 2.34 6.50 6.63
N PRO A 47 3.26 7.35 6.13
CA PRO A 47 3.98 8.26 7.01
C PRO A 47 3.05 9.32 7.58
N LYS A 48 3.56 10.07 8.53
CA LYS A 48 2.85 11.17 9.15
C LYS A 48 2.18 12.08 8.15
N LEU A 49 1.81 12.96 7.88
CA LEU A 49 1.35 13.95 6.90
C LEU A 49 0.33 13.45 5.89
N VAL A 50 0.19 12.13 5.73
CA VAL A 50 -0.77 11.57 4.77
C VAL A 50 -1.72 10.62 5.48
N ALA A 51 -2.91 10.48 4.90
CA ALA A 51 -3.96 9.62 5.41
C ALA A 51 -4.73 9.00 4.25
N PRO A 52 -5.34 7.82 4.43
CA PRO A 52 -6.19 7.29 3.38
C PRO A 52 -7.41 8.20 3.22
N SER A 53 -7.85 8.38 1.98
CA SER A 53 -9.12 9.04 1.74
C SER A 53 -10.25 8.06 2.08
N LYS A 54 -11.48 8.57 2.16
CA LYS A 54 -12.65 7.73 2.45
C LYS A 54 -13.05 6.84 1.28
N GLU A 55 -12.49 7.08 0.10
CA GLU A 55 -12.78 6.31 -1.10
C GLU A 55 -11.74 5.22 -1.25
N PHE A 56 -12.17 3.98 -1.11
CA PHE A 56 -11.36 2.82 -1.38
C PHE A 56 -11.78 2.22 -2.72
N GLY A 57 -10.81 1.85 -3.55
CA GLY A 57 -11.08 1.41 -4.90
C GLY A 57 -11.76 0.04 -4.98
N THR A 58 -10.99 -1.03 -4.83
CA THR A 58 -11.50 -2.38 -5.07
C THR A 58 -12.04 -3.07 -3.83
N ILE A 59 -11.38 -2.91 -2.70
CA ILE A 59 -11.73 -3.56 -1.44
C ILE A 59 -11.52 -2.57 -0.30
N ARG A 60 -12.50 -2.49 0.60
CA ARG A 60 -12.34 -1.68 1.81
C ARG A 60 -11.38 -2.37 2.77
N PRO A 61 -10.52 -1.62 3.46
CA PRO A 61 -9.65 -2.21 4.47
C PRO A 61 -10.50 -2.76 5.63
N THR A 62 -9.98 -3.81 6.25
CA THR A 62 -10.57 -4.37 7.46
C THR A 62 -10.39 -3.42 8.63
N THR A 63 -9.24 -2.76 8.69
CA THR A 63 -8.88 -1.88 9.80
C THR A 63 -7.97 -0.77 9.32
N VAL A 64 -8.13 0.41 9.91
CA VAL A 64 -7.18 1.52 9.78
C VAL A 64 -6.73 1.88 11.18
N GLN A 65 -5.43 1.75 11.45
CA GLN A 65 -4.85 2.00 12.77
C GLN A 65 -3.97 3.24 12.75
N ARG A 66 -4.10 4.08 13.75
CA ARG A 66 -3.24 5.25 13.94
C ARG A 66 -2.31 5.00 15.12
N SER A 67 -1.01 5.24 14.91
CA SER A 67 -0.05 5.20 16.00
C SER A 67 -0.02 6.55 16.73
N PRO A 68 0.52 6.59 17.96
CA PRO A 68 0.70 7.87 18.68
C PRO A 68 1.56 8.88 17.91
N SER A 69 2.48 8.40 17.07
CA SER A 69 3.33 9.26 16.26
C SER A 69 2.62 9.88 15.05
N GLY A 70 1.39 9.45 14.74
CA GLY A 70 0.64 9.91 13.59
C GLY A 70 0.80 9.06 12.34
N ALA A 71 1.64 8.03 12.37
CA ALA A 71 1.73 7.06 11.27
C ALA A 71 0.48 6.19 11.24
N ILE A 72 0.10 5.74 10.04
CA ILE A 72 -1.13 4.99 9.83
C ILE A 72 -0.80 3.65 9.19
N ARG A 73 -1.48 2.60 9.66
CA ARG A 73 -1.50 1.29 9.02
C ARG A 73 -2.87 1.04 8.42
N VAL A 74 -2.88 0.68 7.16
CA VAL A 74 -4.11 0.30 6.45
C VAL A 74 -4.03 -1.21 6.22
N ILE A 75 -4.99 -1.95 6.76
CA ILE A 75 -4.93 -3.41 6.86
C ILE A 75 -6.10 -4.04 6.13
N TRP A 76 -5.80 -4.99 5.25
CA TRP A 76 -6.78 -5.81 4.55
C TRP A 76 -6.58 -7.26 4.92
N ASP A 77 -7.66 -7.93 5.35
CA ASP A 77 -7.66 -9.38 5.55
C ASP A 77 -8.22 -10.04 4.31
N ILE A 78 -7.46 -10.95 3.74
CA ILE A 78 -7.87 -11.74 2.58
C ILE A 78 -8.07 -13.18 3.05
N PRO A 79 -9.32 -13.69 3.04
CA PRO A 79 -9.59 -15.03 3.54
C PRO A 79 -8.89 -16.12 2.76
N ARG A 80 -8.76 -15.96 1.46
CA ARG A 80 -8.16 -16.98 0.60
C ARG A 80 -7.60 -16.37 -0.67
N LEU A 81 -6.41 -16.85 -1.06
CA LEU A 81 -5.76 -16.51 -2.32
C LEU A 81 -5.44 -17.83 -3.03
N GLU A 82 -6.11 -18.08 -4.15
CA GLU A 82 -5.98 -19.33 -4.90
C GLU A 82 -4.61 -19.43 -5.57
N ARG A 83 -4.23 -20.64 -5.95
CA ARG A 83 -3.01 -20.85 -6.73
C ARG A 83 -3.06 -20.01 -8.01
N GLY A 84 -1.98 -19.32 -8.31
CA GLY A 84 -1.91 -18.48 -9.51
C GLY A 84 -2.77 -17.21 -9.47
N GLU A 85 -3.55 -17.03 -8.44
CA GLU A 85 -4.44 -15.86 -8.34
C GLU A 85 -3.65 -14.58 -8.15
N GLU A 86 -4.09 -13.55 -8.84
CA GLU A 86 -3.62 -12.18 -8.67
C GLU A 86 -4.75 -11.35 -8.08
N ARG A 87 -4.40 -10.48 -7.15
CA ARG A 87 -5.37 -9.57 -6.57
C ARG A 87 -4.80 -8.17 -6.52
N ILE A 88 -5.65 -7.21 -6.87
CA ILE A 88 -5.29 -5.79 -6.92
C ILE A 88 -6.09 -5.06 -5.86
N ILE A 89 -5.38 -4.30 -5.04
CA ILE A 89 -5.97 -3.39 -4.06
C ILE A 89 -5.53 -1.99 -4.42
N SER A 90 -6.47 -1.09 -4.62
CA SER A 90 -6.16 0.30 -4.87
C SER A 90 -6.86 1.19 -3.87
N TYR A 91 -6.21 2.27 -3.49
CA TYR A 91 -6.82 3.27 -2.61
C TYR A 91 -6.15 4.62 -2.79
N ASN A 92 -6.82 5.65 -2.32
CA ASN A 92 -6.34 7.01 -2.44
C ASN A 92 -5.77 7.50 -1.12
N ILE A 93 -4.62 8.15 -1.22
CA ILE A 93 -3.95 8.81 -0.11
C ILE A 93 -4.08 10.31 -0.34
N ARG A 94 -4.34 11.05 0.73
CA ARG A 94 -4.41 12.50 0.67
C ARG A 94 -3.50 13.14 1.71
N SER A 95 -3.07 14.34 1.44
CA SER A 95 -2.35 15.18 2.39
C SER A 95 -3.10 16.48 2.58
N ARG A 96 -3.09 16.99 3.82
CA ARG A 96 -3.65 18.34 4.13
C ARG A 96 -2.74 19.43 3.60
N LEU A 97 -1.45 19.15 3.55
CA LEU A 97 -0.43 20.08 3.06
C LEU A 97 0.08 19.57 1.73
N SER A 98 0.35 20.49 0.82
CA SER A 98 0.99 20.12 -0.43
C SER A 98 2.39 19.58 -0.18
N ILE A 99 2.69 18.46 -0.82
CA ILE A 99 3.98 17.79 -0.66
C ILE A 99 4.95 18.32 -1.71
N ILE A 100 6.11 18.78 -1.25
CA ILE A 100 7.19 19.28 -2.10
C ILE A 100 8.48 18.55 -1.71
N GLY A 101 9.37 18.33 -2.68
CA GLY A 101 10.63 17.67 -2.46
C GLY A 101 10.54 16.16 -2.55
N ARG A 102 11.36 15.48 -1.78
CA ARG A 102 11.38 14.02 -1.77
C ARG A 102 10.32 13.49 -0.81
N PHE A 103 9.46 12.63 -1.33
CA PHE A 103 8.44 11.97 -0.54
C PHE A 103 8.52 10.46 -0.77
N THR A 104 8.68 9.71 0.32
CA THR A 104 8.78 8.24 0.25
C THR A 104 7.59 7.59 0.91
N LEU A 105 6.97 6.66 0.18
CA LEU A 105 5.95 5.77 0.73
C LEU A 105 6.61 4.43 1.06
N PRO A 106 6.51 3.97 2.31
CA PRO A 106 7.06 2.66 2.69
C PRO A 106 6.43 1.54 1.88
N GLY A 107 7.10 0.40 1.81
CA GLY A 107 6.56 -0.79 1.19
C GLY A 107 5.42 -1.37 2.01
N ALA A 108 4.52 -2.08 1.32
CA ALA A 108 3.47 -2.86 1.97
C ALA A 108 4.02 -4.23 2.36
N THR A 109 3.32 -4.90 3.27
CA THR A 109 3.70 -6.22 3.76
C THR A 109 2.54 -7.17 3.62
N VAL A 110 2.79 -8.41 3.19
CA VAL A 110 1.81 -9.49 3.27
C VAL A 110 2.32 -10.54 4.23
N GLU A 111 1.47 -10.95 5.17
CA GLU A 111 1.75 -12.03 6.10
C GLU A 111 0.81 -13.19 5.85
N TYR A 112 1.37 -14.40 5.88
CA TYR A 112 0.61 -15.64 5.73
C TYR A 112 1.39 -16.79 6.36
N ARG A 113 0.72 -17.92 6.56
CA ARG A 113 1.40 -19.13 7.07
C ARG A 113 1.63 -20.11 5.92
N ASN A 114 2.83 -20.66 5.88
CA ASN A 114 3.15 -21.71 4.91
C ASN A 114 2.53 -23.04 5.35
N LYS A 115 2.73 -24.10 4.57
CA LYS A 115 2.20 -25.43 4.85
C LYS A 115 2.67 -25.99 6.19
N LYS A 116 3.85 -25.58 6.66
CA LYS A 116 4.40 -26.00 7.95
C LYS A 116 3.90 -25.16 9.11
N GLY A 117 2.99 -24.23 8.86
CA GLY A 117 2.44 -23.34 9.87
C GLY A 117 3.35 -22.19 10.27
N ARG A 118 4.46 -21.97 9.58
CA ARG A 118 5.37 -20.85 9.84
C ARG A 118 4.79 -19.56 9.28
N LEU A 119 4.91 -18.51 10.05
CA LEU A 119 4.54 -17.17 9.60
C LEU A 119 5.59 -16.66 8.61
N ILE A 120 5.12 -16.33 7.43
CA ILE A 120 5.95 -15.76 6.36
C ILE A 120 5.52 -14.31 6.17
N ARG A 121 6.51 -13.43 6.06
CA ARG A 121 6.29 -12.01 5.81
C ARG A 121 7.04 -11.61 4.55
N VAL A 122 6.34 -11.03 3.59
CA VAL A 122 6.90 -10.58 2.32
C VAL A 122 6.63 -9.09 2.17
N HIS A 123 7.63 -8.36 1.72
CA HIS A 123 7.56 -6.91 1.55
C HIS A 123 7.50 -6.52 0.08
N SER A 124 6.76 -5.47 -0.22
CA SER A 124 6.80 -4.83 -1.52
C SER A 124 7.97 -3.87 -1.62
N ASN A 125 8.16 -3.32 -2.82
CA ASN A 125 9.03 -2.19 -3.05
C ASN A 125 8.50 -0.94 -2.35
N ARG A 126 9.41 -0.01 -2.07
CA ARG A 126 9.09 1.35 -1.64
C ARG A 126 8.88 2.22 -2.86
N LEU A 127 8.21 3.35 -2.68
CA LEU A 127 8.01 4.35 -3.73
C LEU A 127 8.59 5.68 -3.28
N THR A 128 9.36 6.31 -4.15
CA THR A 128 9.89 7.64 -3.90
C THR A 128 9.45 8.57 -5.01
N LEU A 129 8.88 9.70 -4.62
CA LEU A 129 8.49 10.77 -5.51
C LEU A 129 9.40 11.96 -5.30
N LEU A 130 9.86 12.56 -6.40
CA LEU A 130 10.55 13.84 -6.38
C LEU A 130 9.60 14.88 -6.94
N ILE A 131 9.22 15.81 -6.09
CA ILE A 131 8.25 16.84 -6.43
C ILE A 131 8.98 18.18 -6.43
N PRO A 132 9.29 18.73 -7.60
CA PRO A 132 10.01 20.00 -7.66
C PRO A 132 9.13 21.13 -7.19
N GLU A 133 9.76 22.10 -6.53
CA GLU A 133 9.11 23.36 -6.23
C GLU A 133 8.87 24.12 -7.53
N GLU A 134 7.64 24.60 -7.73
CA GLU A 134 7.36 25.46 -8.89
C GLU A 134 8.05 26.81 -8.70
N LYS A 135 8.88 27.17 -9.69
CA LYS A 135 9.43 28.52 -9.73
C LYS A 135 8.32 29.49 -10.10
N ARG A 136 7.96 30.35 -9.18
CA ARG A 136 7.08 31.47 -9.48
C ARG A 136 7.92 32.57 -10.11
N GLU A 137 7.56 32.91 -11.31
CA GLU A 137 8.11 34.10 -11.93
C GLU A 137 7.44 35.35 -11.38
#